data_1b0dad8066c110f39c2f316542cd6b02
#
_entry.id   1b0dad8066c110f39c2f316542cd6b02
#
_cell.length_a   1.000
_cell.length_b   1.000
_cell.length_c   1.000
_cell.angle_alpha   90.00
_cell.angle_beta   90.00
_cell.angle_gamma   90.00
#
_symmetry.space_group_name_H-M   'P 1'
#
loop_
_entity.id
_entity.type
_entity.pdbx_description
1 polymer ?
#
loop_
_entity_poly.entity_id
_entity_poly.type
_entity_poly.pdbx_seq_one_letter_code
_entity_poly.pdbx_strand_id
1 'polypeptide(L)'
;TTAAGRTSDFSTAQGMMAGQIAAKFNNENGKFGVEAKAHNNLELFGISNGRVQFDLFGDNSTATSIDVTVANNDTTALSAAINSQTAETGVSASLSGSGAILLRKLDGNDISLKNFSIATGTISARQIDKFGEKIQSSPITISTGKHVISGGQIELRSPDSFSLTYNGATQSSAASSFDDGFVEKSNNVEKNRT
;
A
#
# COMPACT_ATOMS: atom_id res chain seq x y z
N THR A 1 -17.68 29.37 24.59
CA THR A 1 -18.48 29.06 23.41
C THR A 1 -17.96 27.78 22.77
N THR A 2 -18.61 26.66 23.05
CA THR A 2 -18.38 25.39 22.40
C THR A 2 -18.70 25.56 20.91
N ALA A 3 -17.71 25.39 20.02
CA ALA A 3 -17.97 25.34 18.61
C ALA A 3 -18.92 24.18 18.34
N ALA A 4 -20.03 24.45 17.69
CA ALA A 4 -20.96 23.40 17.25
C ALA A 4 -20.19 22.45 16.36
N GLY A 5 -20.09 21.18 16.75
CA GLY A 5 -19.44 20.15 15.98
C GLY A 5 -20.13 20.03 14.61
N ARG A 6 -19.35 20.15 13.52
CA ARG A 6 -19.86 19.90 12.18
C ARG A 6 -19.78 18.41 11.92
N THR A 7 -20.85 17.83 11.43
CA THR A 7 -20.89 16.43 11.00
C THR A 7 -21.07 16.35 9.50
N SER A 8 -20.46 15.38 8.86
CA SER A 8 -20.63 15.07 7.46
C SER A 8 -20.60 13.56 7.27
N ASP A 9 -21.52 13.05 6.48
CA ASP A 9 -21.52 11.66 6.07
C ASP A 9 -20.66 11.51 4.82
N PHE A 10 -19.88 10.45 4.79
CA PHE A 10 -19.03 10.10 3.66
C PHE A 10 -19.25 8.63 3.30
N SER A 11 -19.47 8.36 2.02
CA SER A 11 -19.65 7.00 1.51
C SER A 11 -18.69 6.70 0.37
N THR A 12 -18.23 5.47 0.32
CA THR A 12 -17.38 4.94 -0.76
C THR A 12 -18.15 3.92 -1.59
N ALA A 13 -17.86 3.85 -2.88
CA ALA A 13 -18.34 2.76 -3.72
C ALA A 13 -17.39 1.54 -3.58
N GLN A 14 -17.94 0.36 -3.77
CA GLN A 14 -17.12 -0.86 -3.81
C GLN A 14 -16.08 -0.78 -4.94
N GLY A 15 -14.85 -1.21 -4.67
CA GLY A 15 -13.76 -1.22 -5.64
C GLY A 15 -13.03 0.12 -5.83
N MET A 16 -13.34 1.15 -5.03
CA MET A 16 -12.55 2.38 -5.04
C MET A 16 -11.18 2.15 -4.40
N MET A 17 -10.13 2.61 -5.07
CA MET A 17 -8.77 2.61 -4.54
C MET A 17 -8.59 3.74 -3.51
N ALA A 18 -7.61 3.60 -2.62
CA ALA A 18 -7.38 4.57 -1.53
C ALA A 18 -7.14 6.00 -2.04
N GLY A 19 -6.43 6.17 -3.16
CA GLY A 19 -6.24 7.47 -3.80
C GLY A 19 -7.55 8.12 -4.26
N GLN A 20 -8.45 7.33 -4.84
CA GLN A 20 -9.76 7.80 -5.27
C GLN A 20 -10.65 8.17 -4.07
N ILE A 21 -10.59 7.38 -3.01
CA ILE A 21 -11.31 7.65 -1.75
C ILE A 21 -10.80 8.94 -1.12
N ALA A 22 -9.48 9.13 -1.04
CA ALA A 22 -8.87 10.34 -0.50
C ALA A 22 -9.25 11.58 -1.31
N ALA A 23 -9.21 11.50 -2.64
CA ALA A 23 -9.61 12.60 -3.52
C ALA A 23 -11.10 12.94 -3.36
N LYS A 24 -11.97 11.93 -3.31
CA LYS A 24 -13.41 12.13 -3.07
C LYS A 24 -13.65 12.76 -1.70
N PHE A 25 -12.99 12.27 -0.65
CA PHE A 25 -13.08 12.81 0.70
C PHE A 25 -12.70 14.29 0.73
N ASN A 26 -11.58 14.66 0.12
CA ASN A 26 -11.11 16.03 0.10
C ASN A 26 -12.07 16.97 -0.66
N ASN A 27 -12.68 16.50 -1.73
CA ASN A 27 -13.67 17.26 -2.48
C ASN A 27 -14.94 17.53 -1.67
N GLU A 28 -15.39 16.56 -0.89
CA GLU A 28 -16.63 16.64 -0.10
C GLU A 28 -16.41 17.29 1.27
N ASN A 29 -15.31 16.97 1.92
CA ASN A 29 -15.06 17.27 3.34
C ASN A 29 -13.89 18.22 3.62
N GLY A 30 -13.10 18.62 2.64
CA GLY A 30 -11.96 19.51 2.81
C GLY A 30 -12.33 20.85 3.47
N LYS A 31 -13.57 21.31 3.30
CA LYS A 31 -14.12 22.51 3.96
C LYS A 31 -14.23 22.39 5.50
N PHE A 32 -14.13 21.18 6.05
CA PHE A 32 -14.14 20.95 7.50
C PHE A 32 -12.74 20.98 8.12
N GLY A 33 -11.72 21.25 7.34
CA GLY A 33 -10.33 21.30 7.82
C GLY A 33 -9.70 19.90 8.02
N VAL A 34 -10.34 18.85 7.51
CA VAL A 34 -9.76 17.50 7.51
C VAL A 34 -9.28 17.19 6.09
N GLU A 35 -8.01 16.82 5.96
CA GLU A 35 -7.38 16.42 4.70
C GLU A 35 -7.13 14.91 4.70
N ALA A 36 -7.46 14.24 3.61
CA ALA A 36 -7.13 12.84 3.36
C ALA A 36 -5.92 12.74 2.43
N LYS A 37 -4.93 11.92 2.80
CA LYS A 37 -3.81 11.53 1.96
C LYS A 37 -3.77 10.02 1.82
N ALA A 38 -3.56 9.55 0.60
CA ALA A 38 -3.38 8.13 0.33
C ALA A 38 -1.90 7.82 0.05
N HIS A 39 -1.48 6.63 0.39
CA HIS A 39 -0.16 6.07 0.05
C HIS A 39 -0.23 4.56 0.06
N ASN A 40 0.66 3.90 -0.66
CA ASN A 40 0.79 2.45 -0.63
C ASN A 40 2.27 2.09 -0.53
N ASN A 41 2.63 1.32 0.49
CA ASN A 41 3.97 0.85 0.73
C ASN A 41 3.95 -0.66 0.95
N LEU A 42 4.66 -1.39 0.10
CA LEU A 42 4.80 -2.84 0.15
C LEU A 42 6.27 -3.21 0.28
N GLU A 43 6.63 -3.92 1.33
CA GLU A 43 7.98 -4.44 1.52
C GLU A 43 8.06 -5.88 1.00
N LEU A 44 9.06 -6.15 0.14
CA LEU A 44 9.45 -7.48 -0.31
C LEU A 44 10.79 -7.85 0.34
N PHE A 45 10.86 -8.99 1.00
CA PHE A 45 12.06 -9.44 1.72
C PHE A 45 12.22 -10.97 1.67
N GLY A 46 13.37 -11.45 2.13
CA GLY A 46 13.69 -12.87 2.03
C GLY A 46 13.94 -13.34 0.58
N ILE A 47 14.38 -12.42 -0.27
CA ILE A 47 14.66 -12.70 -1.69
C ILE A 47 15.97 -13.46 -1.78
N SER A 48 15.89 -14.71 -2.26
CA SER A 48 17.06 -15.60 -2.41
C SER A 48 17.75 -15.38 -3.76
N ASN A 49 18.98 -15.90 -3.87
CA ASN A 49 19.71 -15.95 -5.14
C ASN A 49 18.93 -16.76 -6.17
N GLY A 50 18.97 -16.30 -7.41
CA GLY A 50 18.31 -16.93 -8.53
C GLY A 50 17.48 -15.95 -9.37
N ARG A 51 16.84 -16.47 -10.41
CA ARG A 51 15.96 -15.68 -11.26
C ARG A 51 14.65 -15.40 -10.52
N VAL A 52 14.25 -14.13 -10.54
CA VAL A 52 12.96 -13.64 -10.03
C VAL A 52 12.24 -12.95 -11.18
N GLN A 53 11.07 -13.41 -11.50
CA GLN A 53 10.22 -12.84 -12.54
C GLN A 53 8.81 -12.64 -11.99
N PHE A 54 8.18 -11.53 -12.34
CA PHE A 54 6.76 -11.26 -12.07
C PHE A 54 6.24 -10.15 -12.98
N ASP A 55 4.93 -10.04 -13.07
CA ASP A 55 4.23 -8.97 -13.76
C ASP A 55 3.83 -7.88 -12.74
N LEU A 56 4.30 -6.66 -12.98
CA LEU A 56 4.01 -5.49 -12.16
C LEU A 56 2.86 -4.69 -12.76
N PHE A 57 1.89 -4.37 -11.90
CA PHE A 57 0.77 -3.48 -12.20
C PHE A 57 0.68 -2.38 -11.14
N GLY A 58 0.39 -1.20 -11.61
CA GLY A 58 0.09 0.00 -10.84
C GLY A 58 -0.90 0.84 -11.62
N ASP A 59 -0.43 1.85 -12.39
CA ASP A 59 -1.29 2.66 -13.28
C ASP A 59 -1.50 2.01 -14.65
N ASN A 60 -0.65 1.04 -15.00
CA ASN A 60 -0.72 0.31 -16.25
C ASN A 60 -1.84 -0.74 -16.24
N SER A 61 -2.53 -0.87 -17.38
CA SER A 61 -3.52 -1.93 -17.62
C SER A 61 -2.91 -3.18 -18.27
N THR A 62 -1.77 -3.03 -18.93
CA THR A 62 -1.00 -4.11 -19.54
C THR A 62 0.14 -4.52 -18.61
N ALA A 63 0.41 -5.80 -18.50
CA ALA A 63 1.47 -6.30 -17.64
C ALA A 63 2.84 -5.73 -18.00
N THR A 64 3.54 -5.20 -17.02
CA THR A 64 4.95 -4.81 -17.14
C THR A 64 5.80 -5.90 -16.50
N SER A 65 6.50 -6.67 -17.33
CA SER A 65 7.29 -7.81 -16.83
C SER A 65 8.61 -7.35 -16.21
N ILE A 66 8.86 -7.78 -14.99
CA ILE A 66 10.14 -7.64 -14.29
C ILE A 66 10.80 -9.01 -14.30
N ASP A 67 12.04 -9.07 -14.78
CA ASP A 67 12.81 -10.31 -14.92
C ASP A 67 14.28 -10.05 -14.60
N VAL A 68 14.73 -10.53 -13.45
CA VAL A 68 16.08 -10.25 -12.92
C VAL A 68 16.67 -11.50 -12.26
N THR A 69 17.98 -11.65 -12.37
CA THR A 69 18.73 -12.63 -11.58
C THR A 69 19.37 -11.94 -10.39
N VAL A 70 19.00 -12.38 -9.18
CA VAL A 70 19.60 -11.96 -7.92
C VAL A 70 20.82 -12.82 -7.64
N ALA A 71 21.96 -12.20 -7.37
CA ALA A 71 23.21 -12.87 -7.03
C ALA A 71 23.78 -12.28 -5.74
N ASN A 72 24.40 -13.09 -4.91
CA ASN A 72 25.02 -12.67 -3.64
C ASN A 72 24.05 -11.93 -2.69
N ASN A 73 22.76 -12.27 -2.75
CA ASN A 73 21.66 -11.59 -2.05
C ASN A 73 21.58 -10.08 -2.35
N ASP A 74 22.14 -9.65 -3.47
CA ASP A 74 22.09 -8.25 -3.93
C ASP A 74 20.81 -8.02 -4.74
N THR A 75 19.89 -7.29 -4.17
CA THR A 75 18.59 -6.94 -4.78
C THR A 75 18.62 -5.62 -5.54
N THR A 76 19.80 -5.01 -5.73
CA THR A 76 19.96 -3.72 -6.43
C THR A 76 19.43 -3.77 -7.86
N ALA A 77 19.77 -4.84 -8.60
CA ALA A 77 19.28 -5.02 -9.96
C ALA A 77 17.76 -5.12 -10.04
N LEU A 78 17.12 -5.79 -9.07
CA LEU A 78 15.66 -5.90 -9.00
C LEU A 78 15.01 -4.54 -8.71
N SER A 79 15.56 -3.78 -7.76
CA SER A 79 15.11 -2.41 -7.49
C SER A 79 15.26 -1.50 -8.72
N ALA A 80 16.39 -1.60 -9.44
CA ALA A 80 16.63 -0.82 -10.66
C ALA A 80 15.66 -1.20 -11.78
N ALA A 81 15.37 -2.49 -11.97
CA ALA A 81 14.41 -2.96 -12.97
C ALA A 81 13.01 -2.43 -12.71
N ILE A 82 12.56 -2.42 -11.44
CA ILE A 82 11.27 -1.84 -11.06
C ILE A 82 11.27 -0.33 -11.34
N ASN A 83 12.33 0.38 -10.94
CA ASN A 83 12.43 1.83 -11.12
C ASN A 83 12.47 2.25 -12.60
N SER A 84 13.01 1.43 -13.49
CA SER A 84 12.97 1.70 -14.93
C SER A 84 11.55 1.73 -15.50
N GLN A 85 10.60 1.15 -14.81
CA GLN A 85 9.19 1.06 -15.19
C GLN A 85 8.28 2.04 -14.39
N THR A 86 8.86 2.91 -13.55
CA THR A 86 8.06 3.82 -12.70
C THR A 86 7.18 4.76 -13.52
N ALA A 87 7.65 5.22 -14.69
CA ALA A 87 6.86 6.11 -15.54
C ALA A 87 5.58 5.45 -16.07
N GLU A 88 5.57 4.16 -16.24
CA GLU A 88 4.42 3.37 -16.72
C GLU A 88 3.54 2.90 -15.58
N THR A 89 4.15 2.41 -14.50
CA THR A 89 3.44 1.74 -13.41
C THR A 89 3.07 2.66 -12.25
N GLY A 90 3.71 3.83 -12.14
CA GLY A 90 3.61 4.70 -10.97
C GLY A 90 4.26 4.13 -9.71
N VAL A 91 4.89 2.95 -9.79
CA VAL A 91 5.53 2.27 -8.67
C VAL A 91 7.01 2.54 -8.66
N SER A 92 7.55 2.99 -7.53
CA SER A 92 8.98 3.15 -7.29
C SER A 92 9.50 2.12 -6.30
N ALA A 93 10.78 1.80 -6.37
CA ALA A 93 11.45 0.86 -5.48
C ALA A 93 12.66 1.50 -4.80
N SER A 94 12.86 1.21 -3.53
CA SER A 94 14.07 1.55 -2.78
C SER A 94 14.55 0.36 -1.97
N LEU A 95 15.84 0.33 -1.67
CA LEU A 95 16.44 -0.70 -0.84
C LEU A 95 16.44 -0.28 0.63
N SER A 96 16.11 -1.22 1.51
CA SER A 96 16.40 -1.09 2.94
C SER A 96 17.82 -1.58 3.26
N GLY A 97 18.34 -1.19 4.43
CA GLY A 97 19.65 -1.65 4.90
C GLY A 97 19.78 -3.18 5.07
N SER A 98 18.67 -3.90 5.08
CA SER A 98 18.63 -5.38 5.15
C SER A 98 18.53 -6.06 3.76
N GLY A 99 18.59 -5.30 2.66
CA GLY A 99 18.41 -5.83 1.32
C GLY A 99 16.95 -6.11 0.94
N ALA A 100 15.99 -5.71 1.77
CA ALA A 100 14.58 -5.74 1.39
C ALA A 100 14.28 -4.61 0.40
N ILE A 101 13.29 -4.83 -0.47
CA ILE A 101 12.81 -3.85 -1.44
C ILE A 101 11.53 -3.24 -0.91
N LEU A 102 11.52 -1.92 -0.81
CA LEU A 102 10.34 -1.16 -0.49
C LEU A 102 9.73 -0.60 -1.77
N LEU A 103 8.57 -1.11 -2.14
CA LEU A 103 7.74 -0.58 -3.22
C LEU A 103 6.84 0.52 -2.69
N ARG A 104 6.74 1.63 -3.44
CA ARG A 104 5.91 2.78 -3.09
C ARG A 104 5.07 3.23 -4.27
N LYS A 105 3.81 3.54 -3.97
CA LYS A 105 2.91 4.23 -4.88
C LYS A 105 2.29 5.42 -4.14
N LEU A 106 2.70 6.63 -4.57
CA LEU A 106 2.44 7.86 -3.83
C LEU A 106 0.99 8.33 -3.89
N ASP A 107 0.26 7.94 -4.93
CA ASP A 107 -1.16 8.24 -5.08
C ASP A 107 -2.06 7.32 -4.23
N GLY A 108 -1.46 6.28 -3.62
CA GLY A 108 -2.16 5.31 -2.78
C GLY A 108 -3.04 4.34 -3.55
N ASN A 109 -2.89 4.24 -4.87
CA ASN A 109 -3.56 3.18 -5.63
C ASN A 109 -2.89 1.83 -5.41
N ASP A 110 -3.51 0.76 -5.84
CA ASP A 110 -3.04 -0.60 -5.61
C ASP A 110 -1.71 -0.88 -6.30
N ILE A 111 -0.88 -1.70 -5.65
CA ILE A 111 0.29 -2.35 -6.24
C ILE A 111 -0.04 -3.82 -6.40
N SER A 112 0.00 -4.34 -7.63
CA SER A 112 -0.28 -5.73 -7.89
C SER A 112 0.91 -6.40 -8.57
N LEU A 113 1.37 -7.49 -7.96
CA LEU A 113 2.45 -8.34 -8.47
C LEU A 113 1.89 -9.71 -8.76
N LYS A 114 1.93 -10.13 -10.02
CA LYS A 114 1.29 -11.37 -10.48
C LYS A 114 2.29 -12.29 -11.17
N ASN A 115 1.88 -13.54 -11.39
CA ASN A 115 2.63 -14.50 -12.19
C ASN A 115 4.08 -14.70 -11.74
N PHE A 116 4.31 -14.77 -10.43
CA PHE A 116 5.65 -15.00 -9.92
C PHE A 116 6.26 -16.29 -10.45
N SER A 117 7.50 -16.18 -10.91
CA SER A 117 8.41 -17.30 -11.18
C SER A 117 9.68 -17.07 -10.39
N ILE A 118 9.94 -17.91 -9.41
CA ILE A 118 11.04 -17.80 -8.46
C ILE A 118 11.88 -19.07 -8.60
N ALA A 119 13.14 -18.93 -9.02
CA ALA A 119 14.00 -20.09 -9.26
C ALA A 119 14.37 -20.83 -7.97
N THR A 120 14.47 -20.11 -6.84
CA THR A 120 14.89 -20.70 -5.56
C THR A 120 14.19 -20.01 -4.41
N GLY A 121 13.62 -20.80 -3.49
CA GLY A 121 13.00 -20.31 -2.27
C GLY A 121 11.66 -19.64 -2.46
N THR A 122 11.38 -18.68 -1.63
CA THR A 122 10.14 -17.87 -1.60
C THR A 122 10.51 -16.42 -1.32
N ILE A 123 9.61 -15.51 -1.63
CA ILE A 123 9.68 -14.09 -1.28
C ILE A 123 8.60 -13.81 -0.23
N SER A 124 8.91 -13.02 0.76
CA SER A 124 7.91 -12.55 1.73
C SER A 124 7.50 -11.12 1.41
N ALA A 125 6.21 -10.84 1.54
CA ALA A 125 5.65 -9.52 1.35
C ALA A 125 4.86 -9.07 2.58
N ARG A 126 4.92 -7.79 2.91
CA ARG A 126 4.08 -7.17 3.95
C ARG A 126 3.83 -5.70 3.65
N GLN A 127 2.68 -5.22 4.06
CA GLN A 127 2.42 -3.79 4.06
C GLN A 127 3.11 -3.12 5.24
N ILE A 128 3.63 -1.93 4.97
CA ILE A 128 4.19 -1.03 5.98
C ILE A 128 3.53 0.35 5.84
N ASP A 129 3.49 1.07 6.94
CA ASP A 129 2.99 2.44 6.93
C ASP A 129 4.04 3.42 6.35
N LYS A 130 3.71 4.70 6.33
CA LYS A 130 4.61 5.75 5.83
C LYS A 130 5.89 5.91 6.66
N PHE A 131 5.92 5.39 7.89
CA PHE A 131 7.08 5.42 8.79
C PHE A 131 7.93 4.15 8.69
N GLY A 132 7.47 3.14 7.93
CA GLY A 132 8.14 1.85 7.81
C GLY A 132 7.69 0.84 8.87
N GLU A 133 6.67 1.16 9.67
CA GLU A 133 6.12 0.25 10.66
C GLU A 133 5.21 -0.78 10.00
N LYS A 134 5.25 -1.98 10.55
CA LYS A 134 4.45 -3.11 10.03
C LYS A 134 2.97 -2.90 10.34
N ILE A 135 2.14 -2.96 9.31
CA ILE A 135 0.68 -2.90 9.47
C ILE A 135 0.13 -4.26 9.85
N GLN A 136 0.70 -5.31 9.29
CA GLN A 136 0.29 -6.69 9.56
C GLN A 136 1.30 -7.42 10.40
N SER A 137 0.82 -8.26 11.31
CA SER A 137 1.66 -9.09 12.18
C SER A 137 2.39 -10.21 11.43
N SER A 138 1.78 -10.73 10.36
CA SER A 138 2.32 -11.86 9.59
C SER A 138 2.51 -11.47 8.12
N PRO A 139 3.69 -11.74 7.53
CA PRO A 139 3.92 -11.53 6.11
C PRO A 139 3.19 -12.58 5.28
N ILE A 140 2.94 -12.25 4.02
CA ILE A 140 2.50 -13.20 3.00
C ILE A 140 3.73 -13.84 2.38
N THR A 141 3.74 -15.17 2.28
CA THR A 141 4.76 -15.91 1.56
C THR A 141 4.36 -16.09 0.10
N ILE A 142 5.20 -15.64 -0.81
CA ILE A 142 5.03 -15.71 -2.25
C ILE A 142 5.92 -16.83 -2.80
N SER A 143 5.33 -17.74 -3.53
CA SER A 143 6.00 -18.78 -4.30
C SER A 143 5.64 -18.67 -5.78
N THR A 144 6.29 -19.43 -6.64
CA THR A 144 5.99 -19.49 -8.07
C THR A 144 4.50 -19.75 -8.32
N GLY A 145 3.92 -19.00 -9.25
CA GLY A 145 2.50 -19.04 -9.62
C GLY A 145 1.56 -18.27 -8.69
N LYS A 146 2.09 -17.67 -7.61
CA LYS A 146 1.29 -16.82 -6.71
C LYS A 146 1.27 -15.36 -7.17
N HIS A 147 0.41 -14.60 -6.52
CA HIS A 147 0.28 -13.16 -6.71
C HIS A 147 0.12 -12.48 -5.35
N VAL A 148 0.38 -11.19 -5.31
CA VAL A 148 0.11 -10.32 -4.15
C VAL A 148 -0.48 -9.00 -4.65
N ILE A 149 -1.50 -8.53 -3.97
CA ILE A 149 -2.09 -7.23 -4.20
C ILE A 149 -1.98 -6.46 -2.88
N SER A 150 -1.41 -5.27 -2.95
CA SER A 150 -1.33 -4.34 -1.83
C SER A 150 -2.28 -3.19 -2.10
N GLY A 151 -3.31 -3.06 -1.29
CA GLY A 151 -4.21 -1.90 -1.29
C GLY A 151 -3.56 -0.69 -0.62
N GLY A 152 -3.99 0.50 -1.00
CA GLY A 152 -3.47 1.73 -0.41
C GLY A 152 -4.05 2.00 0.98
N GLN A 153 -3.40 2.91 1.69
CA GLN A 153 -3.78 3.39 3.02
C GLN A 153 -4.20 4.84 2.93
N ILE A 154 -5.14 5.24 3.78
CA ILE A 154 -5.61 6.61 3.88
C ILE A 154 -5.21 7.15 5.26
N GLU A 155 -4.57 8.31 5.24
CA GLU A 155 -4.27 9.10 6.41
C GLU A 155 -5.19 10.33 6.44
N LEU A 156 -5.87 10.56 7.57
CA LEU A 156 -6.65 11.77 7.80
C LEU A 156 -5.84 12.72 8.71
N ARG A 157 -5.76 13.97 8.32
CA ARG A 157 -5.05 15.03 9.03
C ARG A 157 -5.97 16.23 9.26
N SER A 158 -5.91 16.80 10.46
CA SER A 158 -6.58 18.05 10.80
C SER A 158 -5.80 18.81 11.85
N PRO A 159 -5.76 20.14 11.81
CA PRO A 159 -5.24 20.96 12.92
C PRO A 159 -6.15 20.90 14.15
N ASP A 160 -7.44 20.58 13.94
CA ASP A 160 -8.44 20.49 14.99
C ASP A 160 -8.75 19.03 15.33
N SER A 161 -9.34 18.83 16.51
CA SER A 161 -9.82 17.49 16.90
C SER A 161 -11.01 17.09 16.03
N PHE A 162 -10.98 15.86 15.50
CA PHE A 162 -12.10 15.27 14.78
C PHE A 162 -12.36 13.84 15.28
N SER A 163 -13.56 13.34 15.04
CA SER A 163 -13.92 11.95 15.27
C SER A 163 -14.45 11.34 13.98
N LEU A 164 -14.10 10.09 13.75
CA LEU A 164 -14.63 9.30 12.66
C LEU A 164 -15.53 8.21 13.24
N THR A 165 -16.80 8.18 12.81
CA THR A 165 -17.72 7.11 13.16
C THR A 165 -17.99 6.27 11.93
N TYR A 166 -17.74 4.98 12.03
CA TYR A 166 -17.97 4.02 10.96
C TYR A 166 -19.24 3.22 11.25
N ASN A 167 -20.21 3.29 10.35
CA ASN A 167 -21.39 2.43 10.33
C ASN A 167 -21.20 1.34 9.29
N GLY A 168 -20.27 0.41 9.54
CA GLY A 168 -19.94 -0.64 8.61
C GLY A 168 -20.73 -1.91 8.83
N ALA A 169 -21.23 -2.50 7.76
CA ALA A 169 -21.53 -3.91 7.74
C ALA A 169 -20.23 -4.69 8.02
N THR A 170 -20.35 -5.75 8.81
CA THR A 170 -19.27 -6.71 9.07
C THR A 170 -18.62 -7.13 7.78
N GLN A 171 -17.38 -6.71 7.52
CA GLN A 171 -16.59 -7.33 6.49
C GLN A 171 -16.15 -8.70 6.97
N SER A 172 -16.66 -9.73 6.33
CA SER A 172 -16.15 -11.07 6.49
C SER A 172 -14.75 -11.10 5.89
N SER A 173 -13.75 -11.31 6.72
CA SER A 173 -12.38 -11.58 6.33
C SER A 173 -12.32 -12.85 5.48
N ALA A 174 -12.35 -12.71 4.19
CA ALA A 174 -12.01 -13.78 3.27
C ALA A 174 -10.63 -13.53 2.71
N ALA A 175 -9.67 -14.21 3.33
CA ALA A 175 -8.47 -14.78 2.75
C ALA A 175 -7.52 -13.90 1.92
N SER A 176 -6.34 -13.69 2.44
CA SER A 176 -5.04 -13.62 1.73
C SER A 176 -4.84 -12.59 0.60
N SER A 177 -5.61 -11.55 0.53
CA SER A 177 -5.27 -10.35 -0.20
C SER A 177 -5.10 -9.21 0.80
N PHE A 178 -4.15 -8.31 0.56
CA PHE A 178 -4.09 -7.02 1.23
C PHE A 178 -5.25 -6.13 0.74
N ASP A 179 -6.43 -6.70 0.64
CA ASP A 179 -7.58 -6.16 -0.09
C ASP A 179 -8.55 -5.41 0.83
N ASP A 180 -8.04 -4.68 1.81
CA ASP A 180 -8.84 -3.75 2.55
C ASP A 180 -8.11 -2.42 2.67
N GLY A 181 -8.40 -1.53 1.73
CA GLY A 181 -7.97 -0.14 1.76
C GLY A 181 -8.51 0.67 2.96
N PHE A 182 -9.04 0.00 3.96
CA PHE A 182 -9.49 0.58 5.22
C PHE A 182 -8.85 -0.18 6.37
N VAL A 183 -7.64 0.21 6.74
CA VAL A 183 -7.08 -0.25 8.02
C VAL A 183 -7.78 0.54 9.12
N GLU A 184 -8.73 -0.08 9.80
CA GLU A 184 -9.08 0.33 11.15
C GLU A 184 -7.84 0.18 12.04
N LYS A 185 -7.00 1.19 12.09
CA LYS A 185 -6.27 1.45 13.32
C LYS A 185 -7.26 2.10 14.27
N SER A 186 -8.01 1.30 15.00
CA SER A 186 -8.61 1.73 16.24
C SER A 186 -7.49 2.35 17.08
N ASN A 187 -7.60 3.65 17.35
CA ASN A 187 -6.85 4.40 18.33
C ASN A 187 -5.45 4.93 18.01
N ASN A 188 -5.18 5.43 16.80
CA ASN A 188 -4.12 6.42 16.70
C ASN A 188 -4.57 7.65 15.90
N VAL A 189 -5.46 8.41 16.49
CA VAL A 189 -5.48 9.85 16.28
C VAL A 189 -4.26 10.36 17.05
N GLU A 190 -3.12 10.47 16.39
CA GLU A 190 -1.99 11.18 16.96
C GLU A 190 -2.41 12.64 17.15
N LYS A 191 -2.68 12.99 18.40
CA LYS A 191 -2.71 14.39 18.82
C LYS A 191 -1.30 14.93 18.62
N ASN A 192 -1.07 15.66 17.55
CA ASN A 192 0.07 16.55 17.47
C ASN A 192 -0.08 17.55 18.62
N ARG A 193 0.63 17.31 19.72
CA ARG A 193 0.88 18.31 20.74
C ARG A 193 2.05 19.15 20.27
N THR A 194 1.79 20.42 20.05
CA THR A 194 2.78 21.50 20.07
C THR A 194 3.55 21.49 21.37
#